data_b1aa03a8e56f2f0cb60c7e2dad66dd94
#
_entry.id   b1aa03a8e56f2f0cb60c7e2dad66dd94
#
_cell.length_a   1.000
_cell.length_b   1.000
_cell.length_c   1.000
_cell.angle_alpha   90.00
_cell.angle_beta   90.00
_cell.angle_gamma   90.00
#
_symmetry.space_group_name_H-M   'P 1'
#
loop_
_entity.id
_entity.type
_entity.pdbx_description
1 polymer ?
#
loop_
_entity_poly.entity_id
_entity_poly.type
_entity_poly.pdbx_seq_one_letter_code
_entity_poly.pdbx_strand_id
1 'polypeptide(L)' 'MRRLGKVLHLSKSGNLLLRLEQYPVPIIGAKVCDYKLRSVGVVNNILGPVKTPYVSVKPVANVDGALVDRVLYQVEKD' A
#
# COMPACT_ATOMS: atom_id res chain seq x y z
N MET A 1 -3.30 0.64 -13.75
CA MET A 1 -3.13 0.45 -12.30
C MET A 1 -2.95 -1.01 -11.97
N ARG A 2 -2.19 -1.28 -10.94
CA ARG A 2 -1.98 -2.65 -10.50
C ARG A 2 -2.43 -2.83 -9.05
N ARG A 3 -3.22 -3.86 -8.79
CA ARG A 3 -3.69 -4.15 -7.45
C ARG A 3 -2.51 -4.57 -6.57
N LEU A 4 -2.35 -3.90 -5.43
CA LEU A 4 -1.34 -4.28 -4.43
C LEU A 4 -1.89 -5.28 -3.45
N GLY A 5 -3.01 -4.96 -2.86
CA GLY A 5 -3.62 -5.81 -1.87
C GLY A 5 -4.52 -5.03 -0.94
N LYS A 6 -5.03 -5.76 0.05
CA LYS A 6 -5.97 -5.22 1.02
C LYS A 6 -5.21 -4.73 2.25
N VAL A 7 -5.57 -3.55 2.73
CA VAL A 7 -4.96 -3.00 3.95
C VAL A 7 -5.37 -3.84 5.15
N LEU A 8 -4.38 -4.35 5.88
CA LEU A 8 -4.60 -5.18 7.06
C LEU A 8 -4.82 -4.34 8.30
N HIS A 9 -4.01 -3.32 8.49
CA HIS A 9 -4.18 -2.43 9.64
C HIS A 9 -3.34 -1.17 9.44
N LEU A 10 -3.62 -0.18 10.29
CA LEU A 10 -2.85 1.05 10.39
C LEU A 10 -1.87 0.87 11.56
N SER A 11 -0.58 1.01 11.29
CA SER A 11 0.43 0.84 12.32
C SER A 11 0.47 2.04 13.26
N LYS A 12 1.11 1.85 14.42
CA LYS A 12 1.26 2.94 15.40
C LYS A 12 2.05 4.12 14.86
N SER A 13 2.93 3.87 13.90
CA SER A 13 3.71 4.93 13.27
C SER A 13 2.93 5.68 12.20
N GLY A 14 1.69 5.29 11.94
CA GLY A 14 0.84 5.96 10.97
C GLY A 14 0.95 5.41 9.56
N ASN A 15 1.65 4.30 9.36
CA ASN A 15 1.76 3.68 8.05
C ASN A 15 0.68 2.62 7.87
N LEU A 16 0.22 2.46 6.62
CA LEU A 16 -0.71 1.41 6.27
C LEU A 16 0.06 0.14 5.93
N LEU A 17 -0.36 -0.98 6.51
CA LEU A 17 0.27 -2.27 6.21
C LEU A 17 -0.68 -3.12 5.40
N LEU A 18 -0.20 -3.65 4.28
CA LEU A 18 -0.99 -4.54 3.44
C LEU A 18 -0.15 -5.73 3.00
N ARG A 19 -0.84 -6.84 2.70
CA ARG A 19 -0.18 -8.02 2.14
C ARG A 19 -0.21 -7.90 0.62
N LEU A 20 0.96 -8.07 0.00
CA LEU A 20 1.06 -8.04 -1.45
C LEU A 20 0.37 -9.27 -2.02
N GLU A 21 -0.53 -9.06 -2.99
CA GLU A 21 -1.28 -10.14 -3.62
C GLU A 21 -0.71 -10.56 -4.95
N GLN A 22 0.09 -9.72 -5.58
CA GLN A 22 0.61 -9.99 -6.93
C GLN A 22 2.06 -9.57 -7.03
N TYR A 23 2.81 -10.29 -7.84
CA TYR A 23 4.17 -9.90 -8.21
C TYR A 23 4.15 -9.13 -9.52
N PRO A 24 5.16 -8.33 -9.79
CA PRO A 24 6.37 -8.12 -9.00
C PRO A 24 6.14 -7.21 -7.78
N VAL A 25 7.08 -7.26 -6.84
CA VAL A 25 7.08 -6.40 -5.66
C VAL A 25 7.23 -4.94 -6.11
N PRO A 26 6.43 -4.01 -5.57
CA PRO A 26 6.57 -2.61 -5.93
C PRO A 26 7.89 -2.04 -5.40
N ILE A 27 8.35 -0.98 -6.05
CA ILE A 27 9.56 -0.29 -5.60
C ILE A 27 9.21 0.71 -4.51
N ILE A 28 10.16 0.95 -3.61
CA ILE A 28 10.00 1.99 -2.58
C ILE A 28 9.88 3.34 -3.26
N GLY A 29 8.91 4.14 -2.82
CA GLY A 29 8.59 5.41 -3.43
C GLY A 29 7.50 5.35 -4.49
N ALA A 30 7.05 4.16 -4.87
CA ALA A 30 5.95 4.02 -5.83
C ALA A 30 4.67 4.63 -5.28
N LYS A 31 3.93 5.32 -6.12
CA LYS A 31 2.69 5.97 -5.73
C LYS A 31 1.57 4.95 -5.58
N VAL A 32 0.77 5.14 -4.54
CA VAL A 32 -0.36 4.26 -4.20
C VAL A 32 -1.64 5.06 -4.22
N CYS A 33 -2.68 4.49 -4.79
CA CYS A 33 -4.00 5.12 -4.85
C CYS A 33 -5.09 4.14 -4.46
N ASP A 34 -6.30 4.67 -4.23
CA ASP A 34 -7.48 3.85 -3.99
C ASP A 34 -8.19 3.56 -5.33
N TYR A 35 -9.34 2.87 -5.24
CA TYR A 35 -10.10 2.49 -6.44
C TYR A 35 -10.67 3.69 -7.18
N LYS A 36 -10.74 4.84 -6.56
CA LYS A 36 -11.20 6.08 -7.19
C LYS A 36 -10.05 6.91 -7.75
N LEU A 37 -8.85 6.37 -7.78
CA LEU A 37 -7.63 7.03 -8.24
C LEU A 37 -7.19 8.20 -7.37
N ARG A 38 -7.70 8.27 -6.13
CA ARG A 38 -7.25 9.29 -5.19
C ARG A 38 -5.92 8.87 -4.59
N SER A 39 -5.00 9.81 -4.50
CA SER A 39 -3.69 9.55 -3.92
C SER A 39 -3.81 9.16 -2.46
N VAL A 40 -3.25 8.01 -2.10
CA VAL A 40 -3.24 7.53 -0.72
C VAL A 40 -1.87 7.78 -0.10
N GLY A 41 -0.80 7.47 -0.81
CA GLY A 41 0.53 7.62 -0.28
C GLY A 41 1.57 7.02 -1.19
N VAL A 42 2.70 6.65 -0.60
CA VAL A 42 3.80 6.03 -1.34
C VAL A 42 4.27 4.80 -0.59
N VAL A 43 4.85 3.85 -1.34
CA VAL A 43 5.45 2.66 -0.75
C VAL A 43 6.66 3.09 0.09
N ASN A 44 6.61 2.75 1.39
CA ASN A 44 7.65 3.13 2.35
C ASN A 44 8.64 2.00 2.57
N ASN A 45 8.17 0.77 2.61
CA ASN A 45 9.03 -0.37 2.89
C ASN A 45 8.37 -1.66 2.43
N ILE A 46 9.18 -2.68 2.23
CA ILE A 46 8.73 -4.03 1.92
C ILE A 46 9.23 -4.93 3.04
N LEU A 47 8.32 -5.67 3.66
CA LEU A 47 8.60 -6.44 4.86
C LEU A 47 8.19 -7.90 4.68
N GLY A 48 8.73 -8.75 5.53
CA GLY A 48 8.29 -10.13 5.64
C GLY A 48 8.99 -11.08 4.69
N PRO A 49 8.51 -12.34 4.66
CA PRO A 49 9.16 -13.38 3.88
C PRO A 49 8.95 -13.18 2.37
N VAL A 50 9.85 -13.75 1.59
CA VAL A 50 9.84 -13.62 0.13
C VAL A 50 8.51 -14.13 -0.47
N LYS A 51 7.94 -15.17 0.11
CA LYS A 51 6.73 -15.80 -0.42
C LYS A 51 5.46 -15.00 -0.14
N THR A 52 5.43 -14.25 0.96
CA THR A 52 4.25 -13.47 1.35
C THR A 52 4.70 -12.12 1.89
N PRO A 53 5.24 -11.25 1.00
CA PRO A 53 5.74 -9.97 1.46
C PRO A 53 4.59 -9.03 1.86
N TYR A 54 4.89 -8.17 2.82
CA TYR A 54 4.01 -7.08 3.24
C TYR A 54 4.54 -5.77 2.71
N VAL A 55 3.64 -4.87 2.39
CA VAL A 55 3.99 -3.54 1.89
C VAL A 55 3.54 -2.52 2.92
N SER A 56 4.47 -1.67 3.34
CA SER A 56 4.18 -0.54 4.21
C SER A 56 4.01 0.70 3.34
N VAL A 57 2.88 1.38 3.49
CA VAL A 57 2.56 2.59 2.72
C VAL A 57 2.51 3.77 3.66
N LYS A 58 3.31 4.79 3.36
CA LYS A 58 3.28 6.05 4.09
C LYS A 58 2.21 6.94 3.47
N PRO A 59 1.13 7.26 4.21
CA PRO A 59 0.07 8.07 3.63
C PRO A 59 0.51 9.53 3.44
N VAL A 60 -0.07 10.19 2.43
CA VAL A 60 0.23 11.59 2.13
C VAL A 60 -0.49 12.56 3.07
N ALA A 61 -1.51 12.08 3.78
CA ALA A 61 -2.29 12.88 4.72
C ALA A 61 -2.66 12.02 5.91
N ASN A 62 -3.16 12.65 6.95
CA ASN A 62 -3.65 11.90 8.10
C ASN A 62 -4.78 10.97 7.65
N VAL A 63 -4.60 9.69 7.94
CA VAL A 63 -5.63 8.68 7.72
C VAL A 63 -6.02 8.09 9.07
N ASP A 64 -7.30 7.89 9.26
CA ASP A 64 -7.79 7.08 10.38
C ASP A 64 -7.89 5.63 9.91
N GLY A 65 -8.56 4.79 10.64
CA GLY A 65 -8.72 3.39 10.25
C GLY A 65 -9.66 3.15 9.07
N ALA A 66 -10.12 4.19 8.38
CA ALA A 66 -11.11 4.05 7.32
C ALA A 66 -10.60 3.28 6.10
N LEU A 67 -9.27 3.24 5.91
CA LEU A 67 -8.67 2.50 4.80
C LEU A 67 -8.41 1.03 5.12
N VAL A 68 -8.56 0.62 6.37
CA VAL A 68 -8.43 -0.79 6.74
C VAL A 68 -9.51 -1.59 6.00
N ASP A 69 -9.14 -2.74 5.48
CA ASP A 69 -9.96 -3.61 4.64
C ASP A 69 -10.25 -3.06 3.24
N ARG A 70 -9.67 -1.92 2.87
CA ARG A 70 -9.77 -1.39 1.51
C ARG A 70 -8.62 -1.90 0.67
N VAL A 71 -8.88 -2.10 -0.62
CA VAL A 71 -7.86 -2.52 -1.58
C VAL A 71 -7.17 -1.29 -2.13
N LEU A 72 -5.85 -1.34 -2.19
CA LEU A 72 -5.03 -0.27 -2.73
C LEU A 72 -4.34 -0.72 -4.02
N TYR A 73 -4.01 0.25 -4.85
CA TYR A 73 -3.44 0.02 -6.18
C TYR A 73 -2.17 0.83 -6.35
N GLN A 74 -1.25 0.28 -7.11
CA GLN A 74 -0.05 1.02 -7.52
C GLN A 74 -0.35 1.80 -8.78
N VAL A 75 0.01 3.08 -8.78
CA VAL A 75 -0.05 3.90 -9.99
C VAL A 75 1.14 3.54 -10.86
N GLU A 76 0.87 3.06 -12.07
CA GLU A 76 1.93 2.73 -13.01
C GLU A 76 2.24 3.95 -13.86
N LYS A 77 3.54 4.20 -14.04
CA LYS A 77 3.99 5.24 -14.97
C LYS A 77 4.15 4.63 -16.34
N ASP A 78 3.67 5.34 -17.30
CA ASP A 78 3.92 4.99 -18.69
C ASP A 78 5.35 5.42 -19.08
#